data_56272b9b3ffb059bb53fe7746cd5a87f
#
_entry.id   56272b9b3ffb059bb53fe7746cd5a87f
#
_cell.length_a   1.000
_cell.length_b   1.000
_cell.length_c   1.000
_cell.angle_alpha   90.00
_cell.angle_beta   90.00
_cell.angle_gamma   90.00
#
_symmetry.space_group_name_H-M   'P 1'
#
loop_
_entity.id
_entity.type
_entity.pdbx_description
1 polymer ?
#
loop_
_entity_poly.entity_id
_entity_poly.type
_entity_poly.pdbx_seq_one_letter_code
_entity_poly.pdbx_strand_id
1 'polypeptide(L)'
;IIKKLKKYINDNNSIVIGINFISEEIQMDFVYFSNLKRYKYWENRKAFRKVKKIITSNIKQECEENDIISFNRLIKCGWEHMDNSAIMLFRLLDYYNLKTLAIAGFDGYSCDLGNRQNYVLPDMELSAEREEPVKLNQEIMEMMEDFYRTRKNNYDIKFITPSRFEKNY
;
A
#
# COMPACT_ATOMS: atom_id res chain seq x y z
N ILE A 1 -16.86 -6.90 -3.07
CA ILE A 1 -15.39 -6.77 -3.17
C ILE A 1 -14.71 -7.94 -2.47
N ILE A 2 -14.92 -8.20 -1.18
CA ILE A 2 -14.22 -9.25 -0.39
C ILE A 2 -14.35 -10.64 -1.03
N LYS A 3 -15.55 -11.06 -1.46
CA LYS A 3 -15.74 -12.34 -2.16
C LYS A 3 -14.88 -12.46 -3.43
N LYS A 4 -14.80 -11.39 -4.22
CA LYS A 4 -13.96 -11.33 -5.43
C LYS A 4 -12.49 -11.47 -5.10
N LEU A 5 -12.02 -10.78 -4.05
CA LEU A 5 -10.64 -10.86 -3.58
C LEU A 5 -10.29 -12.26 -3.08
N LYS A 6 -11.12 -12.86 -2.20
CA LYS A 6 -10.91 -14.22 -1.71
C LYS A 6 -10.83 -15.24 -2.84
N LYS A 7 -11.73 -15.12 -3.83
CA LYS A 7 -11.70 -15.97 -5.01
C LYS A 7 -10.39 -15.82 -5.79
N TYR A 8 -9.98 -14.57 -6.08
CA TYR A 8 -8.74 -14.29 -6.79
C TYR A 8 -7.51 -14.87 -6.07
N ILE A 9 -7.42 -14.66 -4.75
CA ILE A 9 -6.31 -15.16 -3.92
C ILE A 9 -6.21 -16.68 -4.02
N ASN A 10 -7.33 -17.39 -3.88
CA ASN A 10 -7.36 -18.85 -3.94
C ASN A 10 -7.03 -19.38 -5.34
N ASP A 11 -7.64 -18.80 -6.39
CA ASP A 11 -7.45 -19.24 -7.77
C ASP A 11 -5.98 -19.07 -8.23
N ASN A 12 -5.24 -18.11 -7.67
CA ASN A 12 -3.87 -17.77 -8.07
C ASN A 12 -2.82 -18.17 -7.04
N ASN A 13 -3.20 -18.78 -5.92
CA ASN A 13 -2.30 -19.09 -4.80
C ASN A 13 -1.41 -17.88 -4.43
N SER A 14 -2.03 -16.74 -4.25
CA SER A 14 -1.35 -15.45 -4.10
C SER A 14 -0.78 -15.26 -2.71
N ILE A 15 0.41 -14.65 -2.62
CA ILE A 15 0.92 -14.06 -1.37
C ILE A 15 0.20 -12.73 -1.14
N VAL A 16 -0.38 -12.55 0.03
CA VAL A 16 -1.18 -11.38 0.38
C VAL A 16 -0.40 -10.46 1.31
N ILE A 17 -0.17 -9.24 0.87
CA ILE A 17 0.53 -8.21 1.65
C ILE A 17 -0.41 -7.03 1.90
N GLY A 18 -0.75 -6.78 3.17
CA GLY A 18 -1.46 -5.56 3.57
C GLY A 18 -0.52 -4.35 3.60
N ILE A 19 -1.02 -3.17 3.28
CA ILE A 19 -0.23 -1.93 3.27
C ILE A 19 -0.79 -0.99 4.34
N ASN A 20 -0.04 -0.79 5.44
CA ASN A 20 -0.45 0.04 6.57
C ASN A 20 -1.81 -0.35 7.18
N PHE A 21 -2.31 -1.54 6.85
CA PHE A 21 -3.64 -2.02 7.23
C PHE A 21 -3.63 -3.55 7.40
N ILE A 22 -4.40 -4.04 8.39
CA ILE A 22 -4.60 -5.48 8.62
C ILE A 22 -6.10 -5.77 8.49
N SER A 23 -6.47 -6.63 7.55
CA SER A 23 -7.86 -7.06 7.38
C SER A 23 -8.23 -8.15 8.38
N GLU A 24 -9.43 -8.08 8.91
CA GLU A 24 -10.02 -9.19 9.69
C GLU A 24 -10.72 -10.22 8.79
N GLU A 25 -11.08 -9.82 7.57
CA GLU A 25 -11.82 -10.64 6.62
C GLU A 25 -10.95 -11.40 5.61
N ILE A 26 -9.73 -10.91 5.36
CA ILE A 26 -8.76 -11.50 4.42
C ILE A 26 -7.52 -11.89 5.20
N GLN A 27 -7.17 -13.17 5.16
CA GLN A 27 -5.91 -13.63 5.72
C GLN A 27 -4.75 -13.01 4.94
N MET A 28 -3.81 -12.42 5.66
CA MET A 28 -2.60 -11.80 5.12
C MET A 28 -1.38 -12.62 5.52
N ASP A 29 -0.45 -12.81 4.59
CA ASP A 29 0.85 -13.43 4.85
C ASP A 29 1.79 -12.42 5.49
N PHE A 30 1.74 -11.17 5.01
CA PHE A 30 2.55 -10.07 5.49
C PHE A 30 1.73 -8.79 5.62
N VAL A 31 2.24 -7.86 6.43
CA VAL A 31 1.83 -6.46 6.42
C VAL A 31 3.05 -5.55 6.30
N TYR A 32 3.00 -4.62 5.38
CA TYR A 32 4.03 -3.63 5.14
C TYR A 32 3.69 -2.32 5.83
N PHE A 33 4.65 -1.78 6.60
CA PHE A 33 4.53 -0.48 7.25
C PHE A 33 5.68 0.44 6.85
N SER A 34 5.36 1.61 6.33
CA SER A 34 6.29 2.72 6.09
C SER A 34 5.90 4.00 6.83
N ASN A 35 4.79 3.97 7.57
CA ASN A 35 4.24 5.10 8.31
C ASN A 35 4.12 4.76 9.80
N LEU A 36 4.82 5.53 10.65
CA LEU A 36 4.87 5.30 12.10
C LEU A 36 3.49 5.41 12.76
N LYS A 37 2.65 6.37 12.34
CA LYS A 37 1.29 6.52 12.90
C LYS A 37 0.45 5.28 12.64
N ARG A 38 0.55 4.72 11.43
CA ARG A 38 -0.15 3.48 11.06
C ARG A 38 0.38 2.27 11.81
N TYR A 39 1.69 2.16 11.97
CA TYR A 39 2.31 1.11 12.77
C TYR A 39 1.80 1.14 14.21
N LYS A 40 1.88 2.31 14.88
CA LYS A 40 1.44 2.49 16.26
C LYS A 40 -0.05 2.20 16.47
N TYR A 41 -0.88 2.45 15.47
CA TYR A 41 -2.30 2.11 15.51
C TYR A 41 -2.51 0.59 15.66
N TRP A 42 -1.67 -0.22 15.03
CA TRP A 42 -1.81 -1.67 15.00
C TRP A 42 -1.01 -2.40 16.06
N GLU A 43 0.13 -1.89 16.53
CA GLU A 43 1.13 -2.59 17.35
C GLU A 43 0.56 -3.28 18.61
N ASN A 44 -0.46 -2.70 19.23
CA ASN A 44 -1.11 -3.25 20.43
C ASN A 44 -2.32 -4.13 20.13
N ARG A 45 -2.69 -4.31 18.86
CA ARG A 45 -3.88 -5.06 18.47
C ARG A 45 -3.57 -6.54 18.29
N LYS A 46 -4.53 -7.40 18.66
CA LYS A 46 -4.39 -8.87 18.55
C LYS A 46 -4.08 -9.33 17.11
N ALA A 47 -4.67 -8.68 16.11
CA ALA A 47 -4.44 -8.98 14.69
C ALA A 47 -2.98 -8.76 14.29
N PHE A 48 -2.32 -7.74 14.82
CA PHE A 48 -0.92 -7.42 14.54
C PHE A 48 0.05 -8.55 14.94
N ARG A 49 -0.22 -9.23 16.06
CA ARG A 49 0.63 -10.33 16.56
C ARG A 49 0.61 -11.57 15.68
N LYS A 50 -0.41 -11.72 14.84
CA LYS A 50 -0.66 -12.92 14.02
C LYS A 50 -0.10 -12.85 12.61
N VAL A 51 0.36 -11.68 12.16
CA VAL A 51 0.84 -11.47 10.80
C VAL A 51 2.32 -11.12 10.81
N LYS A 52 3.08 -11.58 9.81
CA LYS A 52 4.47 -11.18 9.62
C LYS A 52 4.56 -9.72 9.17
N LYS A 53 5.55 -9.00 9.65
CA LYS A 53 5.72 -7.56 9.38
C LYS A 53 6.95 -7.30 8.52
N ILE A 54 6.79 -6.45 7.51
CA ILE A 54 7.85 -5.81 6.75
C ILE A 54 7.82 -4.34 7.13
N ILE A 55 8.89 -3.82 7.73
CA ILE A 55 8.92 -2.48 8.32
C ILE A 55 10.05 -1.68 7.70
N THR A 56 9.79 -0.42 7.37
CA THR A 56 10.85 0.46 6.90
C THR A 56 11.65 1.07 8.05
N SER A 57 12.94 1.32 7.83
CA SER A 57 13.90 1.74 8.87
C SER A 57 13.63 3.11 9.51
N ASN A 58 12.73 3.92 8.95
CA ASN A 58 12.23 5.15 9.58
C ASN A 58 11.26 4.88 10.73
N ILE A 59 10.74 3.66 10.84
CA ILE A 59 9.95 3.19 11.98
C ILE A 59 10.91 2.49 12.93
N LYS A 60 11.41 3.23 13.93
CA LYS A 60 12.31 2.64 14.94
C LYS A 60 11.55 1.62 15.78
N GLN A 61 12.04 0.40 15.80
CA GLN A 61 11.47 -0.72 16.55
C GLN A 61 12.54 -1.45 17.33
N GLU A 62 12.17 -1.92 18.52
CA GLU A 62 12.99 -2.79 19.36
C GLU A 62 12.64 -4.27 19.16
N CYS A 63 11.86 -4.60 18.13
CA CYS A 63 11.31 -5.95 17.95
C CYS A 63 12.20 -6.79 17.01
N GLU A 64 12.73 -7.89 17.52
CA GLU A 64 13.69 -8.78 16.82
C GLU A 64 13.07 -9.61 15.67
N GLU A 65 11.74 -9.69 15.58
CA GLU A 65 11.05 -10.58 14.61
C GLU A 65 10.58 -9.88 13.32
N ASN A 66 11.05 -8.69 13.02
CA ASN A 66 10.60 -7.92 11.86
C ASN A 66 11.66 -7.87 10.76
N ASP A 67 11.22 -8.04 9.52
CA ASP A 67 12.05 -7.74 8.36
C ASP A 67 12.14 -6.21 8.18
N ILE A 68 13.32 -5.66 8.47
CA ILE A 68 13.57 -4.21 8.37
C ILE A 68 14.19 -3.88 7.02
N ILE A 69 13.49 -3.08 6.25
CA ILE A 69 13.94 -2.61 4.93
C ILE A 69 14.40 -1.15 5.01
N SER A 70 15.51 -0.83 4.38
CA SER A 70 16.00 0.55 4.31
C SER A 70 14.98 1.47 3.64
N PHE A 71 14.43 2.42 4.40
CA PHE A 71 13.49 3.43 3.91
C PHE A 71 14.07 4.23 2.75
N ASN A 72 15.33 4.64 2.88
CA ASN A 72 16.03 5.45 1.88
C ASN A 72 16.23 4.74 0.53
N ARG A 73 16.12 3.40 0.48
CA ARG A 73 16.18 2.66 -0.78
C ARG A 73 14.86 2.62 -1.51
N LEU A 74 13.77 2.90 -0.82
CA LEU A 74 12.42 2.79 -1.37
C LEU A 74 11.80 4.15 -1.67
N ILE A 75 12.08 5.16 -0.83
CA ILE A 75 11.52 6.50 -1.00
C ILE A 75 12.11 7.18 -2.24
N LYS A 76 11.24 7.86 -2.98
CA LYS A 76 11.62 8.84 -3.99
C LYS A 76 11.10 10.22 -3.58
N CYS A 77 11.85 11.25 -3.93
CA CYS A 77 11.49 12.65 -3.73
C CYS A 77 11.23 13.31 -5.09
N GLY A 78 10.56 14.45 -5.09
CA GLY A 78 10.24 15.19 -6.32
C GLY A 78 8.79 15.63 -6.40
N TRP A 79 7.97 15.19 -5.44
CA TRP A 79 6.57 15.62 -5.24
C TRP A 79 6.49 16.49 -4.00
N GLU A 80 5.43 17.29 -3.90
CA GLU A 80 5.19 18.12 -2.72
C GLU A 80 4.87 17.28 -1.49
N HIS A 81 4.09 16.22 -1.67
CA HIS A 81 3.80 15.25 -0.61
C HIS A 81 4.84 14.12 -0.58
N MET A 82 4.92 13.50 0.59
CA MET A 82 5.77 12.31 0.74
C MET A 82 5.30 11.18 -0.17
N ASP A 83 6.26 10.40 -0.60
CA ASP A 83 6.06 9.21 -1.43
C ASP A 83 4.99 8.26 -0.86
N ASN A 84 4.26 7.60 -1.76
CA ASN A 84 3.15 6.73 -1.41
C ASN A 84 3.63 5.35 -0.92
N SER A 85 3.13 4.91 0.24
CA SER A 85 3.49 3.63 0.86
C SER A 85 3.25 2.42 -0.06
N ALA A 86 2.20 2.44 -0.89
CA ALA A 86 1.93 1.34 -1.81
C ALA A 86 2.99 1.29 -2.91
N ILE A 87 3.35 2.43 -3.48
CA ILE A 87 4.35 2.52 -4.54
C ILE A 87 5.74 2.20 -4.01
N MET A 88 6.05 2.57 -2.76
CA MET A 88 7.27 2.11 -2.08
C MET A 88 7.32 0.58 -1.97
N LEU A 89 6.19 -0.06 -1.60
CA LEU A 89 6.12 -1.53 -1.59
C LEU A 89 6.28 -2.10 -3.01
N PHE A 90 5.70 -1.49 -4.04
CA PHE A 90 5.86 -1.98 -5.43
C PHE A 90 7.34 -1.94 -5.85
N ARG A 91 8.09 -0.90 -5.48
CA ARG A 91 9.54 -0.82 -5.72
C ARG A 91 10.31 -1.90 -4.94
N LEU A 92 9.88 -2.23 -3.72
CA LEU A 92 10.47 -3.34 -2.98
C LEU A 92 10.22 -4.67 -3.70
N LEU A 93 8.98 -4.91 -4.12
CA LEU A 93 8.58 -6.13 -4.80
C LEU A 93 9.25 -6.29 -6.17
N ASP A 94 9.63 -5.20 -6.83
CA ASP A 94 10.35 -5.22 -8.11
C ASP A 94 11.76 -5.84 -8.02
N TYR A 95 12.29 -6.02 -6.80
CA TYR A 95 13.55 -6.76 -6.61
C TYR A 95 13.35 -8.29 -6.65
N TYR A 96 12.11 -8.76 -6.60
CA TYR A 96 11.79 -10.18 -6.65
C TYR A 96 11.30 -10.56 -8.05
N ASN A 97 11.44 -11.83 -8.40
CA ASN A 97 10.99 -12.33 -9.70
C ASN A 97 9.48 -12.60 -9.67
N LEU A 98 8.69 -11.54 -9.74
CA LEU A 98 7.23 -11.61 -9.79
C LEU A 98 6.76 -12.09 -11.17
N LYS A 99 5.64 -12.82 -11.18
CA LYS A 99 4.86 -13.07 -12.40
C LYS A 99 3.75 -12.03 -12.58
N THR A 100 3.10 -11.68 -11.49
CA THR A 100 1.99 -10.73 -11.48
C THR A 100 1.99 -9.95 -10.17
N LEU A 101 1.78 -8.64 -10.24
CA LEU A 101 1.43 -7.77 -9.12
C LEU A 101 -0.07 -7.46 -9.18
N ALA A 102 -0.85 -8.04 -8.28
CA ALA A 102 -2.29 -7.79 -8.17
C ALA A 102 -2.56 -6.74 -7.09
N ILE A 103 -3.26 -5.67 -7.45
CA ILE A 103 -3.49 -4.50 -6.61
C ILE A 103 -4.99 -4.41 -6.29
N ALA A 104 -5.32 -4.20 -5.02
CA ALA A 104 -6.68 -4.01 -4.55
C ALA A 104 -6.76 -2.91 -3.49
N GLY A 105 -7.85 -2.12 -3.49
CA GLY A 105 -8.04 -1.03 -2.55
C GLY A 105 -7.09 0.16 -2.77
N PHE A 106 -6.64 0.36 -3.99
CA PHE A 106 -5.81 1.50 -4.39
C PHE A 106 -6.63 2.44 -5.27
N ASP A 107 -7.70 2.99 -4.70
CA ASP A 107 -8.78 3.67 -5.43
C ASP A 107 -8.46 5.16 -5.67
N GLY A 108 -7.57 5.73 -4.86
CA GLY A 108 -7.31 7.17 -4.78
C GLY A 108 -8.25 7.88 -3.82
N TYR A 109 -8.08 9.19 -3.69
CA TYR A 109 -8.88 10.03 -2.81
C TYR A 109 -10.16 10.48 -3.49
N SER A 110 -11.29 10.47 -2.75
CA SER A 110 -12.56 11.00 -3.23
C SER A 110 -12.50 12.52 -3.35
N CYS A 111 -12.91 13.02 -4.51
CA CYS A 111 -13.09 14.45 -4.74
C CYS A 111 -14.50 14.94 -4.36
N ASP A 112 -15.38 14.03 -3.92
CA ASP A 112 -16.73 14.35 -3.48
C ASP A 112 -16.71 14.95 -2.08
N LEU A 113 -17.12 16.21 -1.97
CA LEU A 113 -17.18 16.96 -0.70
C LEU A 113 -18.16 16.35 0.31
N GLY A 114 -19.15 15.59 -0.15
CA GLY A 114 -20.16 14.92 0.68
C GLY A 114 -19.72 13.57 1.24
N ASN A 115 -18.68 12.97 0.69
CA ASN A 115 -18.22 11.62 1.08
C ASN A 115 -16.69 11.57 1.14
N ARG A 116 -16.14 12.17 2.18
CA ARG A 116 -14.67 12.25 2.40
C ARG A 116 -14.08 11.06 3.13
N GLN A 117 -14.81 9.96 3.26
CA GLN A 117 -14.27 8.74 3.89
C GLN A 117 -13.29 8.05 2.93
N ASN A 118 -12.03 8.50 2.95
CA ASN A 118 -10.95 7.97 2.11
C ASN A 118 -10.26 6.73 2.72
N TYR A 119 -10.65 6.31 3.93
CA TYR A 119 -10.07 5.17 4.62
C TYR A 119 -11.14 4.27 5.19
N VAL A 120 -10.89 2.95 5.20
CA VAL A 120 -11.79 1.95 5.78
C VAL A 120 -12.04 2.20 7.27
N LEU A 121 -11.04 2.73 7.97
CA LEU A 121 -11.14 3.09 9.38
C LEU A 121 -11.00 4.60 9.53
N PRO A 122 -12.04 5.29 10.05
CA PRO A 122 -12.01 6.75 10.25
C PRO A 122 -10.81 7.23 11.07
N ASP A 123 -10.42 6.50 12.12
CA ASP A 123 -9.26 6.83 12.97
C ASP A 123 -7.92 6.79 12.21
N MET A 124 -7.90 6.22 11.02
CA MET A 124 -6.73 6.20 10.14
C MET A 124 -6.69 7.38 9.20
N GLU A 125 -7.70 8.21 9.18
CA GLU A 125 -7.68 9.41 8.38
C GLU A 125 -6.50 10.29 8.82
N LEU A 126 -5.59 10.52 7.89
CA LEU A 126 -4.61 11.57 8.07
C LEU A 126 -5.40 12.88 8.08
N SER A 127 -4.89 13.92 8.72
CA SER A 127 -5.47 15.27 8.73
C SER A 127 -5.58 15.89 7.30
N ALA A 128 -5.99 15.07 6.36
CA ALA A 128 -6.20 15.34 4.94
C ALA A 128 -7.38 16.28 4.69
N GLU A 129 -8.03 16.80 5.74
CA GLU A 129 -8.98 17.90 5.63
C GLU A 129 -8.37 19.16 4.99
N ARG A 130 -7.03 19.22 4.88
CA ARG A 130 -6.29 20.36 4.33
C ARG A 130 -5.69 20.11 2.95
N GLU A 131 -5.67 18.87 2.48
CA GLU A 131 -5.02 18.54 1.23
C GLU A 131 -6.06 18.37 0.13
N GLU A 132 -5.82 19.01 -1.01
CA GLU A 132 -6.72 18.88 -2.16
C GLU A 132 -6.66 17.46 -2.73
N PRO A 133 -7.74 16.66 -2.68
CA PRO A 133 -7.76 15.28 -3.20
C PRO A 133 -7.33 15.17 -4.66
N VAL A 134 -7.61 16.22 -5.45
CA VAL A 134 -7.21 16.30 -6.87
C VAL A 134 -5.70 16.29 -6.99
N LYS A 135 -5.00 17.12 -6.18
CA LYS A 135 -3.54 17.22 -6.20
C LYS A 135 -2.88 15.93 -5.72
N LEU A 136 -3.38 15.35 -4.62
CA LEU A 136 -2.89 14.05 -4.12
C LEU A 136 -3.03 12.95 -5.16
N ASN A 137 -4.19 12.86 -5.83
CA ASN A 137 -4.40 11.88 -6.89
C ASN A 137 -3.47 12.11 -8.08
N GLN A 138 -3.22 13.38 -8.44
CA GLN A 138 -2.29 13.74 -9.50
C GLN A 138 -0.87 13.27 -9.17
N GLU A 139 -0.38 13.56 -7.97
CA GLU A 139 0.96 13.15 -7.55
C GLU A 139 1.11 11.62 -7.48
N ILE A 140 0.08 10.90 -6.98
CA ILE A 140 0.10 9.43 -6.99
C ILE A 140 0.13 8.89 -8.43
N MET A 141 -0.57 9.53 -9.35
CA MET A 141 -0.51 9.16 -10.77
C MET A 141 0.91 9.30 -11.32
N GLU A 142 1.57 10.42 -11.05
CA GLU A 142 2.96 10.67 -11.46
C GLU A 142 3.94 9.67 -10.84
N MET A 143 3.75 9.35 -9.55
CA MET A 143 4.52 8.31 -8.85
C MET A 143 4.35 6.93 -9.49
N MET A 144 3.13 6.58 -9.91
CA MET A 144 2.85 5.33 -10.63
C MET A 144 3.51 5.32 -12.01
N GLU A 145 3.43 6.42 -12.75
CA GLU A 145 4.12 6.56 -14.04
C GLU A 145 5.63 6.42 -13.91
N ASP A 146 6.21 7.05 -12.89
CA ASP A 146 7.63 6.91 -12.59
C ASP A 146 7.97 5.45 -12.24
N PHE A 147 7.14 4.77 -11.47
CA PHE A 147 7.32 3.35 -11.15
C PHE A 147 7.28 2.51 -12.44
N TYR A 148 6.27 2.66 -13.29
CA TYR A 148 6.16 1.93 -14.57
C TYR A 148 7.39 2.14 -15.46
N ARG A 149 7.90 3.35 -15.53
CA ARG A 149 9.08 3.71 -16.33
C ARG A 149 10.38 3.14 -15.77
N THR A 150 10.50 3.04 -14.44
CA THR A 150 11.78 2.74 -13.76
C THR A 150 11.85 1.33 -13.19
N ARG A 151 10.77 0.54 -13.24
CA ARG A 151 10.76 -0.85 -12.76
C ARG A 151 11.79 -1.67 -13.56
N LYS A 152 12.43 -2.60 -12.87
CA LYS A 152 13.53 -3.41 -13.42
C LYS A 152 13.03 -4.63 -14.17
N ASN A 153 11.90 -5.19 -13.69
CA ASN A 153 11.35 -6.45 -14.20
C ASN A 153 10.04 -6.19 -14.94
N ASN A 154 9.82 -6.96 -16.00
CA ASN A 154 8.57 -6.93 -16.75
C ASN A 154 7.65 -8.05 -16.24
N TYR A 155 6.59 -7.66 -15.51
CA TYR A 155 5.55 -8.55 -14.99
C TYR A 155 4.19 -7.87 -15.12
N ASP A 156 3.13 -8.67 -15.12
CA ASP A 156 1.77 -8.17 -15.22
C ASP A 156 1.38 -7.38 -13.97
N ILE A 157 0.78 -6.21 -14.16
CA ILE A 157 0.15 -5.43 -13.10
C ILE A 157 -1.36 -5.45 -13.33
N LYS A 158 -2.12 -5.95 -12.35
CA LYS A 158 -3.57 -6.12 -12.44
C LYS A 158 -4.27 -5.41 -11.29
N PHE A 159 -5.27 -4.61 -11.60
CA PHE A 159 -6.16 -4.02 -10.60
C PHE A 159 -7.38 -4.92 -10.41
N ILE A 160 -7.54 -5.45 -9.18
CA ILE A 160 -8.65 -6.34 -8.83
C ILE A 160 -9.89 -5.55 -8.45
N THR A 161 -9.70 -4.36 -7.90
CA THR A 161 -10.74 -3.37 -7.62
C THR A 161 -10.58 -2.17 -8.55
N PRO A 162 -11.65 -1.40 -8.85
CA PRO A 162 -11.52 -0.17 -9.62
C PRO A 162 -10.45 0.76 -9.04
N SER A 163 -9.68 1.40 -9.89
CA SER A 163 -8.63 2.33 -9.49
C SER A 163 -8.54 3.49 -10.48
N ARG A 164 -8.28 4.69 -9.97
CA ARG A 164 -7.97 5.88 -10.80
C ARG A 164 -6.61 5.77 -11.47
N PHE A 165 -5.76 4.89 -10.95
CA PHE A 165 -4.36 4.73 -11.36
C PHE A 165 -4.16 3.55 -12.32
N GLU A 166 -5.26 2.87 -12.69
CA GLU A 166 -5.24 1.85 -13.72
C GLU A 166 -5.10 2.51 -15.10
N LYS A 167 -3.96 2.32 -15.73
CA LYS A 167 -3.76 2.69 -17.13
C LYS A 167 -3.76 1.42 -17.99
N ASN A 168 -4.50 1.46 -19.08
CA ASN A 168 -4.40 0.46 -20.15
C ASN A 168 -3.11 0.77 -20.94
N TYR A 169 -2.01 0.09 -20.56
CA TYR A 169 -0.77 0.09 -21.30
C TYR A 169 -0.74 -1.08 -22.27
#